data_f9f46d19120ff672a7587213f7922971
#
_entry.id   f9f46d19120ff672a7587213f7922971
#
_cell.length_a   1.000
_cell.length_b   1.000
_cell.length_c   1.000
_cell.angle_alpha   90.00
_cell.angle_beta   90.00
_cell.angle_gamma   90.00
#
_symmetry.space_group_name_H-M   'P 1'
#
loop_
_entity.id
_entity.type
_entity.pdbx_description
1 polymer ?
#
loop_
_entity_poly.entity_id
_entity_poly.type
_entity_poly.pdbx_seq_one_letter_code
_entity_poly.pdbx_strand_id
1 'polypeptide(L)'
;PSIAAIGSENTESTSESMCAVVKGYPLVIRNSDSPEKQWGIPFDAPLFYWYREEDKERQLITYMEQTFSIQPSETKKAVLAGNDAMRQFGSRLKEAGAKVLEEVEKEGRYAVVLASRPYQNDALVNHSLPELLTEFGVPVLTADSVPGIENVDLSHSRLDVVNNYHARMLASAVLAAQSQNLEYVQFVSFGCGHDAYLSDEIQRMMREISGKSPLILKLDESEVQGPLRIRVRSFLETINMRRKKREMAERLQNQPGTSRQENAGGGNECGTAALGPDIQKSWQVHELSDPYSVKFEVEDRKKRTVLVPNTSHAFCRIMSAALKTQGIRAVPLAVGREEAIRLGKQYVHNDICFPAQIVIGEALAALRSGQYVPSETAIGMGKYIGDCRLTHYSALLRKALNDAGYPEVAILTNDDVDYHDLHPGFRMNLMSAIRLAGALPMIDILEELLRKIRPYEKVSGSSDQAFDEAMDFVVDGLEQHGFSGALRGFKKAIQRMNAIEYDRSQPRPRVLIIGEYLLNFHPGANHEIERYLEKNGFEIIEARM
;
A
#
# COMPACT_ATOMS: atom_id res chain seq x y z
N PRO A 1 21.39 -16.57 0.29
CA PRO A 1 21.42 -15.13 0.53
C PRO A 1 20.10 -14.48 0.14
N SER A 2 19.75 -13.39 0.79
CA SER A 2 18.65 -12.54 0.35
C SER A 2 19.11 -11.10 0.14
N ILE A 3 18.43 -10.40 -0.77
CA ILE A 3 18.68 -9.00 -1.07
C ILE A 3 17.58 -8.17 -0.42
N ALA A 4 17.94 -7.32 0.54
CA ALA A 4 16.99 -6.47 1.26
C ALA A 4 16.64 -5.19 0.51
N ALA A 5 17.61 -4.66 -0.24
CA ALA A 5 17.43 -3.48 -1.07
C ALA A 5 18.27 -3.61 -2.34
N ILE A 6 17.77 -3.01 -3.42
CA ILE A 6 18.46 -2.90 -4.72
C ILE A 6 18.14 -1.53 -5.30
N GLY A 7 19.11 -0.91 -5.94
CA GLY A 7 18.95 0.41 -6.56
C GLY A 7 17.75 0.48 -7.50
N SER A 8 17.09 1.63 -7.51
CA SER A 8 15.88 1.87 -8.30
C SER A 8 16.15 1.82 -9.80
N GLU A 9 15.23 1.18 -10.54
CA GLU A 9 15.25 1.11 -12.01
C GLU A 9 14.37 2.18 -12.67
N ASN A 10 13.52 2.85 -11.90
CA ASN A 10 12.63 3.90 -12.39
C ASN A 10 12.82 5.18 -11.56
N THR A 11 12.78 6.33 -12.21
CA THR A 11 13.00 7.64 -11.58
C THR A 11 11.92 7.99 -10.56
N GLU A 12 10.71 7.45 -10.71
CA GLU A 12 9.57 7.68 -9.82
C GLU A 12 9.55 6.72 -8.62
N SER A 13 10.57 5.87 -8.46
CA SER A 13 10.65 4.99 -7.31
C SER A 13 10.90 5.77 -6.02
N THR A 14 10.05 5.56 -5.04
CA THR A 14 10.13 6.20 -3.71
C THR A 14 10.89 5.35 -2.69
N SER A 15 11.22 4.10 -3.03
CA SER A 15 11.95 3.17 -2.16
C SER A 15 12.75 2.17 -2.98
N GLU A 16 13.85 1.72 -2.43
CA GLU A 16 14.74 0.68 -2.97
C GLU A 16 14.57 -0.66 -2.24
N SER A 17 13.55 -0.76 -1.40
CA SER A 17 13.29 -1.94 -0.59
C SER A 17 12.77 -3.10 -1.44
N MET A 18 13.31 -4.29 -1.22
CA MET A 18 12.85 -5.47 -1.92
C MET A 18 11.59 -6.06 -1.26
N CYS A 19 10.86 -6.89 -1.99
CA CYS A 19 9.68 -7.60 -1.50
C CYS A 19 9.95 -8.32 -0.17
N ALA A 20 9.03 -8.20 0.79
CA ALA A 20 9.17 -8.79 2.13
C ALA A 20 9.41 -10.30 2.09
N VAL A 21 8.81 -11.02 1.13
CA VAL A 21 9.04 -12.46 0.94
C VAL A 21 10.50 -12.72 0.55
N VAL A 22 11.07 -11.95 -0.38
CA VAL A 22 12.47 -12.09 -0.82
C VAL A 22 13.44 -11.84 0.34
N LYS A 23 13.13 -10.89 1.22
CA LYS A 23 13.96 -10.61 2.41
C LYS A 23 13.83 -11.66 3.49
N GLY A 24 12.63 -12.16 3.72
CA GLY A 24 12.27 -12.95 4.89
C GLY A 24 12.39 -14.47 4.74
N TYR A 25 12.27 -15.02 3.52
CA TYR A 25 12.21 -16.48 3.35
C TYR A 25 13.39 -17.27 3.93
N PRO A 26 14.65 -16.79 3.91
CA PRO A 26 15.73 -17.55 4.54
C PRO A 26 15.57 -17.69 6.04
N LEU A 27 15.00 -16.68 6.70
CA LEU A 27 14.70 -16.75 8.15
C LEU A 27 13.56 -17.72 8.43
N VAL A 28 12.56 -17.77 7.54
CA VAL A 28 11.46 -18.75 7.64
C VAL A 28 12.04 -20.15 7.55
N ILE A 29 12.84 -20.46 6.52
CA ILE A 29 13.49 -21.77 6.35
C ILE A 29 14.35 -22.13 7.59
N ARG A 30 15.15 -21.19 8.09
CA ARG A 30 15.97 -21.41 9.29
C ARG A 30 15.13 -21.82 10.49
N ASN A 31 13.97 -21.17 10.68
CA ASN A 31 13.14 -21.38 11.87
C ASN A 31 12.14 -22.54 11.73
N SER A 32 11.55 -22.76 10.56
CA SER A 32 10.59 -23.85 10.32
C SER A 32 11.28 -25.18 10.08
N ASP A 33 12.24 -25.22 9.19
CA ASP A 33 12.89 -26.46 8.76
C ASP A 33 14.17 -26.76 9.52
N SER A 34 14.80 -25.72 10.08
CA SER A 34 16.03 -25.84 10.89
C SER A 34 17.07 -26.79 10.25
N PRO A 35 17.59 -26.54 9.02
CA PRO A 35 18.41 -27.48 8.25
C PRO A 35 19.64 -27.97 9.01
N GLU A 36 20.25 -27.10 9.80
CA GLU A 36 21.42 -27.45 10.63
C GLU A 36 21.08 -28.49 11.71
N LYS A 37 19.90 -28.36 12.34
CA LYS A 37 19.47 -29.27 13.40
C LYS A 37 18.91 -30.57 12.86
N GLN A 38 18.13 -30.52 11.75
CA GLN A 38 17.44 -31.68 11.23
C GLN A 38 18.36 -32.57 10.36
N TRP A 39 19.25 -31.94 9.58
CA TRP A 39 20.02 -32.67 8.57
C TRP A 39 21.55 -32.46 8.67
N GLY A 40 22.02 -31.67 9.64
CA GLY A 40 23.44 -31.36 9.76
C GLY A 40 24.02 -30.52 8.60
N ILE A 41 23.15 -29.86 7.82
CA ILE A 41 23.53 -29.06 6.66
C ILE A 41 23.81 -27.64 7.14
N PRO A 42 25.03 -27.10 6.95
CA PRO A 42 25.29 -25.69 7.26
C PRO A 42 24.32 -24.77 6.51
N PHE A 43 23.64 -23.89 7.24
CA PHE A 43 22.67 -22.96 6.66
C PHE A 43 23.10 -21.53 6.92
N ASP A 44 23.61 -20.88 5.90
CA ASP A 44 23.98 -19.48 5.94
C ASP A 44 22.97 -18.62 5.18
N ALA A 45 22.54 -17.52 5.81
CA ALA A 45 21.51 -16.62 5.28
C ALA A 45 21.98 -15.16 5.33
N PRO A 46 23.02 -14.80 4.57
CA PRO A 46 23.46 -13.42 4.48
C PRO A 46 22.39 -12.52 3.88
N LEU A 47 22.28 -11.31 4.43
CA LEU A 47 21.36 -10.28 3.97
C LEU A 47 22.17 -9.13 3.38
N PHE A 48 21.89 -8.80 2.12
CA PHE A 48 22.60 -7.79 1.36
C PHE A 48 21.73 -6.56 1.09
N TYR A 49 22.39 -5.38 1.02
CA TYR A 49 21.80 -4.09 0.70
C TYR A 49 22.58 -3.48 -0.48
N TRP A 50 22.06 -3.64 -1.68
CA TRP A 50 22.73 -3.26 -2.92
C TRP A 50 22.13 -1.98 -3.50
N TYR A 51 22.20 -0.90 -2.73
CA TYR A 51 21.73 0.41 -3.20
C TYR A 51 22.51 0.89 -4.43
N ARG A 52 23.82 0.61 -4.47
CA ARG A 52 24.73 0.95 -5.55
C ARG A 52 25.65 -0.22 -5.86
N GLU A 53 26.26 -0.19 -7.05
CA GLU A 53 27.20 -1.24 -7.48
C GLU A 53 28.41 -1.40 -6.51
N GLU A 54 28.91 -0.28 -5.96
CA GLU A 54 30.00 -0.30 -4.99
C GLU A 54 29.58 -1.00 -3.68
N ASP A 55 28.33 -0.86 -3.26
CA ASP A 55 27.82 -1.52 -2.07
C ASP A 55 27.74 -3.03 -2.29
N LYS A 56 27.28 -3.45 -3.48
CA LYS A 56 27.26 -4.86 -3.89
C LYS A 56 28.66 -5.46 -3.91
N GLU A 57 29.61 -4.82 -4.59
CA GLU A 57 31.00 -5.28 -4.68
C GLU A 57 31.61 -5.42 -3.27
N ARG A 58 31.49 -4.38 -2.43
CA ARG A 58 32.06 -4.38 -1.07
C ARG A 58 31.46 -5.49 -0.20
N GLN A 59 30.14 -5.63 -0.18
CA GLN A 59 29.49 -6.62 0.68
C GLN A 59 29.81 -8.06 0.22
N LEU A 60 29.85 -8.31 -1.09
CA LEU A 60 30.21 -9.61 -1.62
C LEU A 60 31.68 -9.94 -1.35
N ILE A 61 32.61 -9.00 -1.52
CA ILE A 61 34.01 -9.22 -1.17
C ILE A 61 34.14 -9.61 0.30
N THR A 62 33.54 -8.84 1.20
CA THR A 62 33.60 -9.11 2.64
C THR A 62 33.03 -10.48 2.98
N TYR A 63 31.87 -10.82 2.42
CA TYR A 63 31.23 -12.11 2.68
C TYR A 63 32.02 -13.30 2.15
N MET A 64 32.52 -13.22 0.91
CA MET A 64 33.28 -14.31 0.28
C MET A 64 34.65 -14.54 0.94
N GLU A 65 35.29 -13.46 1.36
CA GLU A 65 36.57 -13.54 2.10
C GLU A 65 36.36 -14.18 3.48
N GLN A 66 35.37 -13.73 4.25
CA GLN A 66 35.13 -14.21 5.60
C GLN A 66 34.58 -15.64 5.64
N THR A 67 33.69 -15.99 4.70
CA THR A 67 32.99 -17.28 4.73
C THR A 67 33.75 -18.37 3.98
N PHE A 68 34.40 -18.01 2.87
CA PHE A 68 35.00 -19.00 1.96
C PHE A 68 36.50 -18.79 1.73
N SER A 69 37.10 -17.79 2.37
CA SER A 69 38.53 -17.44 2.22
C SER A 69 38.92 -17.12 0.76
N ILE A 70 37.97 -16.60 -0.04
CA ILE A 70 38.20 -16.21 -1.43
C ILE A 70 38.87 -14.83 -1.47
N GLN A 71 39.88 -14.69 -2.32
CA GLN A 71 40.61 -13.42 -2.43
C GLN A 71 39.73 -12.29 -2.97
N PRO A 72 39.84 -11.05 -2.44
CA PRO A 72 39.07 -9.90 -2.91
C PRO A 72 39.13 -9.65 -4.41
N SER A 73 40.31 -9.84 -5.02
CA SER A 73 40.51 -9.67 -6.47
C SER A 73 39.75 -10.70 -7.32
N GLU A 74 39.58 -11.91 -6.81
CA GLU A 74 38.81 -12.97 -7.47
C GLU A 74 37.30 -12.68 -7.38
N THR A 75 36.81 -12.31 -6.20
CA THR A 75 35.42 -11.89 -5.99
C THR A 75 35.06 -10.70 -6.89
N LYS A 76 35.94 -9.70 -6.96
CA LYS A 76 35.72 -8.55 -7.84
C LYS A 76 35.57 -8.92 -9.30
N LYS A 77 36.43 -9.80 -9.81
CA LYS A 77 36.31 -10.32 -11.20
C LYS A 77 35.00 -11.05 -11.41
N ALA A 78 34.57 -11.87 -10.44
CA ALA A 78 33.31 -12.61 -10.51
C ALA A 78 32.10 -11.66 -10.52
N VAL A 79 32.10 -10.60 -9.70
CA VAL A 79 31.05 -9.58 -9.68
C VAL A 79 30.94 -8.87 -11.02
N LEU A 80 32.06 -8.46 -11.62
CA LEU A 80 32.07 -7.83 -12.94
C LEU A 80 31.53 -8.75 -14.03
N ALA A 81 31.98 -10.00 -14.05
CA ALA A 81 31.49 -11.00 -14.99
C ALA A 81 29.99 -11.30 -14.82
N GLY A 82 29.51 -11.38 -13.57
CA GLY A 82 28.10 -11.55 -13.25
C GLY A 82 27.25 -10.36 -13.72
N ASN A 83 27.71 -9.13 -13.50
CA ASN A 83 27.03 -7.93 -13.98
C ASN A 83 26.95 -7.88 -15.50
N ASP A 84 28.02 -8.27 -16.20
CA ASP A 84 28.03 -8.35 -17.66
C ASP A 84 27.03 -9.39 -18.17
N ALA A 85 27.02 -10.58 -17.56
CA ALA A 85 26.09 -11.63 -17.92
C ALA A 85 24.63 -11.19 -17.73
N MET A 86 24.32 -10.50 -16.63
CA MET A 86 22.97 -9.96 -16.37
C MET A 86 22.57 -8.90 -17.40
N ARG A 87 23.47 -7.99 -17.76
CA ARG A 87 23.19 -7.00 -18.81
C ARG A 87 22.92 -7.67 -20.17
N GLN A 88 23.76 -8.61 -20.56
CA GLN A 88 23.57 -9.36 -21.80
C GLN A 88 22.27 -10.16 -21.81
N PHE A 89 21.92 -10.80 -20.70
CA PHE A 89 20.65 -11.51 -20.57
C PHE A 89 19.46 -10.57 -20.76
N GLY A 90 19.44 -9.43 -20.05
CA GLY A 90 18.37 -8.43 -20.17
C GLY A 90 18.23 -7.89 -21.59
N SER A 91 19.35 -7.57 -22.27
CA SER A 91 19.32 -7.11 -23.67
C SER A 91 18.73 -8.16 -24.60
N ARG A 92 19.20 -9.42 -24.51
CA ARG A 92 18.69 -10.52 -25.34
C ARG A 92 17.20 -10.79 -25.11
N LEU A 93 16.75 -10.66 -23.86
CA LEU A 93 15.34 -10.85 -23.50
C LEU A 93 14.45 -9.77 -24.14
N LYS A 94 14.89 -8.50 -24.09
CA LYS A 94 14.20 -7.38 -24.75
C LYS A 94 14.23 -7.49 -26.27
N GLU A 95 15.34 -7.91 -26.86
CA GLU A 95 15.44 -8.17 -28.30
C GLU A 95 14.47 -9.28 -28.74
N ALA A 96 14.35 -10.36 -27.95
CA ALA A 96 13.38 -11.41 -28.21
C ALA A 96 11.95 -10.89 -28.12
N GLY A 97 11.63 -10.08 -27.09
CA GLY A 97 10.33 -9.44 -26.93
C GLY A 97 10.00 -8.51 -28.10
N ALA A 98 10.95 -7.71 -28.57
CA ALA A 98 10.77 -6.83 -29.74
C ALA A 98 10.42 -7.62 -31.00
N LYS A 99 11.12 -8.74 -31.26
CA LYS A 99 10.81 -9.62 -32.40
C LYS A 99 9.40 -10.18 -32.34
N VAL A 100 8.95 -10.66 -31.17
CA VAL A 100 7.57 -11.13 -30.98
C VAL A 100 6.55 -10.02 -31.29
N LEU A 101 6.79 -8.81 -30.82
CA LEU A 101 5.89 -7.68 -31.08
C LEU A 101 5.85 -7.32 -32.56
N GLU A 102 6.98 -7.31 -33.25
CA GLU A 102 7.03 -7.10 -34.72
C GLU A 102 6.29 -8.19 -35.50
N GLU A 103 6.43 -9.46 -35.11
CA GLU A 103 5.74 -10.58 -35.73
C GLU A 103 4.23 -10.48 -35.58
N VAL A 104 3.72 -10.25 -34.36
CA VAL A 104 2.28 -10.13 -34.13
C VAL A 104 1.68 -8.89 -34.81
N GLU A 105 2.45 -7.83 -34.95
CA GLU A 105 2.02 -6.63 -35.68
C GLU A 105 1.89 -6.92 -37.18
N LYS A 106 2.90 -7.53 -37.79
CA LYS A 106 2.88 -7.92 -39.22
C LYS A 106 1.76 -8.90 -39.55
N GLU A 107 1.41 -9.78 -38.62
CA GLU A 107 0.35 -10.77 -38.79
C GLU A 107 -1.04 -10.27 -38.36
N GLY A 108 -1.16 -9.01 -37.91
CA GLY A 108 -2.40 -8.47 -37.37
C GLY A 108 -2.92 -9.19 -36.14
N ARG A 109 -2.01 -9.82 -35.38
CA ARG A 109 -2.31 -10.52 -34.12
C ARG A 109 -2.00 -9.64 -32.89
N TYR A 110 -1.97 -10.26 -31.73
CA TYR A 110 -1.56 -9.63 -30.48
C TYR A 110 -0.78 -10.62 -29.63
N ALA A 111 0.04 -10.09 -28.74
CA ALA A 111 0.71 -10.83 -27.67
C ALA A 111 0.10 -10.44 -26.31
N VAL A 112 0.37 -11.24 -25.30
CA VAL A 112 0.03 -10.97 -23.91
C VAL A 112 1.30 -10.72 -23.11
N VAL A 113 1.37 -9.64 -22.34
CA VAL A 113 2.34 -9.52 -21.27
C VAL A 113 1.79 -10.15 -20.00
N LEU A 114 2.49 -11.16 -19.50
CA LEU A 114 2.25 -11.77 -18.20
C LEU A 114 3.07 -10.99 -17.17
N ALA A 115 2.40 -10.08 -16.47
CA ALA A 115 3.02 -9.27 -15.45
C ALA A 115 2.94 -9.96 -14.09
N SER A 116 4.11 -10.24 -13.56
CA SER A 116 4.29 -10.96 -12.30
C SER A 116 5.65 -10.63 -11.70
N ARG A 117 5.90 -11.09 -10.50
CA ARG A 117 7.25 -11.08 -9.94
C ARG A 117 8.10 -12.17 -10.58
N PRO A 118 9.42 -11.98 -10.72
CA PRO A 118 10.28 -12.95 -11.42
C PRO A 118 10.15 -14.40 -10.94
N TYR A 119 9.98 -14.63 -9.64
CA TYR A 119 9.81 -15.98 -9.10
C TYR A 119 8.45 -16.63 -9.47
N GLN A 120 7.48 -15.82 -9.91
CA GLN A 120 6.17 -16.31 -10.38
C GLN A 120 6.22 -16.78 -11.86
N ASN A 121 7.35 -16.58 -12.54
CA ASN A 121 7.54 -17.12 -13.90
C ASN A 121 7.85 -18.61 -13.92
N ASP A 122 8.08 -19.25 -12.77
CA ASP A 122 8.22 -20.71 -12.65
C ASP A 122 6.89 -21.40 -12.94
N ALA A 123 6.94 -22.45 -13.78
CA ALA A 123 5.75 -23.18 -14.23
C ALA A 123 4.95 -23.82 -13.08
N LEU A 124 5.64 -24.24 -12.00
CA LEU A 124 4.99 -24.78 -10.80
C LEU A 124 4.18 -23.68 -10.07
N VAL A 125 4.69 -22.44 -10.05
CA VAL A 125 4.06 -21.32 -9.35
C VAL A 125 2.91 -20.72 -10.16
N ASN A 126 3.07 -20.62 -11.50
CA ASN A 126 2.07 -20.00 -12.38
C ASN A 126 1.11 -21.01 -13.03
N HIS A 127 1.17 -22.29 -12.62
CA HIS A 127 0.32 -23.37 -13.12
C HIS A 127 0.37 -23.52 -14.65
N SER A 128 1.55 -23.34 -15.24
CA SER A 128 1.77 -23.40 -16.69
C SER A 128 0.88 -22.44 -17.50
N LEU A 129 0.61 -21.26 -16.94
CA LEU A 129 -0.21 -20.23 -17.61
C LEU A 129 0.37 -19.75 -18.95
N PRO A 130 1.70 -19.57 -19.13
CA PRO A 130 2.28 -19.25 -20.43
C PRO A 130 1.99 -20.32 -21.48
N GLU A 131 2.11 -21.59 -21.12
CA GLU A 131 1.82 -22.73 -21.99
C GLU A 131 0.34 -22.72 -22.39
N LEU A 132 -0.56 -22.49 -21.44
CA LEU A 132 -1.99 -22.40 -21.71
C LEU A 132 -2.32 -21.27 -22.70
N LEU A 133 -1.70 -20.09 -22.59
CA LEU A 133 -1.89 -18.99 -23.52
C LEU A 133 -1.36 -19.33 -24.92
N THR A 134 -0.20 -19.99 -25.00
CA THR A 134 0.38 -20.42 -26.28
C THR A 134 -0.43 -21.53 -26.94
N GLU A 135 -1.09 -22.43 -26.21
CA GLU A 135 -2.07 -23.38 -26.74
C GLU A 135 -3.24 -22.68 -27.47
N PHE A 136 -3.62 -21.48 -27.02
CA PHE A 136 -4.60 -20.64 -27.71
C PHE A 136 -4.02 -19.79 -28.85
N GLY A 137 -2.75 -20.01 -29.21
CA GLY A 137 -2.07 -19.30 -30.31
C GLY A 137 -1.65 -17.88 -29.96
N VAL A 138 -1.58 -17.52 -28.67
CA VAL A 138 -1.22 -16.17 -28.21
C VAL A 138 0.20 -16.19 -27.66
N PRO A 139 1.16 -15.45 -28.26
CA PRO A 139 2.49 -15.27 -27.72
C PRO A 139 2.48 -14.57 -26.36
N VAL A 140 3.38 -15.00 -25.48
CA VAL A 140 3.51 -14.48 -24.12
C VAL A 140 4.84 -13.79 -23.92
N LEU A 141 4.79 -12.59 -23.39
CA LEU A 141 5.94 -11.82 -22.93
C LEU A 141 5.91 -11.73 -21.41
N THR A 142 7.06 -11.74 -20.75
CA THR A 142 7.16 -11.33 -19.35
C THR A 142 7.34 -9.82 -19.27
N ALA A 143 7.05 -9.21 -18.12
CA ALA A 143 7.30 -7.77 -17.93
C ALA A 143 8.75 -7.38 -18.27
N ASP A 144 9.72 -8.25 -17.93
CA ASP A 144 11.15 -8.00 -18.19
C ASP A 144 11.52 -8.04 -19.68
N SER A 145 10.70 -8.67 -20.54
CA SER A 145 10.94 -8.80 -21.97
C SER A 145 10.27 -7.70 -22.81
N VAL A 146 9.47 -6.82 -22.19
CA VAL A 146 8.81 -5.73 -22.90
C VAL A 146 9.82 -4.60 -23.18
N PRO A 147 10.08 -4.24 -24.46
CA PRO A 147 10.98 -3.17 -24.79
C PRO A 147 10.50 -1.80 -24.28
N GLY A 148 11.40 -0.96 -23.80
CA GLY A 148 11.10 0.42 -23.38
C GLY A 148 10.47 0.55 -22.00
N ILE A 149 10.36 -0.53 -21.25
CA ILE A 149 9.75 -0.55 -19.91
C ILE A 149 10.46 0.40 -18.93
N GLU A 150 11.75 0.57 -19.06
CA GLU A 150 12.59 1.46 -18.26
C GLU A 150 12.35 2.96 -18.49
N ASN A 151 11.74 3.32 -19.63
CA ASN A 151 11.52 4.70 -20.03
C ASN A 151 10.08 5.18 -19.76
N VAL A 152 9.26 4.35 -19.14
CA VAL A 152 7.85 4.69 -18.86
C VAL A 152 7.79 5.65 -17.69
N ASP A 153 7.14 6.79 -17.92
CA ASP A 153 6.79 7.74 -16.87
C ASP A 153 5.68 7.18 -15.98
N LEU A 154 5.97 7.00 -14.69
CA LEU A 154 5.05 6.52 -13.67
C LEU A 154 4.56 7.63 -12.73
N SER A 155 4.89 8.91 -12.98
CA SER A 155 4.48 10.07 -12.17
C SER A 155 2.95 10.17 -12.02
N HIS A 156 2.22 9.58 -12.94
CA HIS A 156 0.77 9.53 -12.93
C HIS A 156 0.16 8.37 -12.14
N SER A 157 0.97 7.53 -11.53
CA SER A 157 0.48 6.52 -10.59
C SER A 157 0.01 7.17 -9.29
N ARG A 158 -1.16 6.78 -8.78
CA ARG A 158 -1.61 7.16 -7.43
C ARG A 158 -0.79 6.48 -6.34
N LEU A 159 -0.14 5.37 -6.69
CA LEU A 159 0.66 4.59 -5.77
C LEU A 159 2.11 5.05 -5.81
N ASP A 160 2.73 5.06 -4.66
CA ASP A 160 4.19 5.14 -4.59
C ASP A 160 4.81 3.87 -5.16
N VAL A 161 5.83 4.04 -5.99
CA VAL A 161 6.56 2.92 -6.58
C VAL A 161 7.63 2.45 -5.60
N VAL A 162 7.31 1.46 -4.78
CA VAL A 162 8.14 1.07 -3.63
C VAL A 162 9.21 0.02 -3.92
N ASN A 163 9.20 -0.59 -5.10
CA ASN A 163 10.26 -1.50 -5.55
C ASN A 163 10.24 -1.73 -7.07
N ASN A 164 11.31 -2.28 -7.61
CA ASN A 164 11.47 -2.52 -9.05
C ASN A 164 10.42 -3.46 -9.65
N TYR A 165 9.88 -4.42 -8.88
CA TYR A 165 8.82 -5.30 -9.38
C TYR A 165 7.53 -4.51 -9.65
N HIS A 166 7.17 -3.59 -8.74
CA HIS A 166 6.02 -2.71 -8.91
C HIS A 166 6.22 -1.76 -10.10
N ALA A 167 7.43 -1.18 -10.24
CA ALA A 167 7.77 -0.35 -11.38
C ALA A 167 7.55 -1.08 -12.71
N ARG A 168 8.09 -2.29 -12.85
CA ARG A 168 7.95 -3.09 -14.07
C ARG A 168 6.50 -3.50 -14.35
N MET A 169 5.73 -3.85 -13.32
CA MET A 169 4.31 -4.22 -13.48
C MET A 169 3.47 -3.03 -13.92
N LEU A 170 3.66 -1.84 -13.33
CA LEU A 170 2.96 -0.62 -13.72
C LEU A 170 3.39 -0.16 -15.11
N ALA A 171 4.70 -0.12 -15.40
CA ALA A 171 5.22 0.29 -16.69
C ALA A 171 4.75 -0.61 -17.83
N SER A 172 4.75 -1.94 -17.64
CA SER A 172 4.24 -2.87 -18.64
C SER A 172 2.72 -2.73 -18.86
N ALA A 173 1.96 -2.33 -17.85
CA ALA A 173 0.54 -2.03 -17.99
C ALA A 173 0.30 -0.77 -18.84
N VAL A 174 1.10 0.29 -18.65
CA VAL A 174 1.06 1.50 -19.48
C VAL A 174 1.36 1.15 -20.94
N LEU A 175 2.45 0.42 -21.20
CA LEU A 175 2.82 0.01 -22.57
C LEU A 175 1.74 -0.88 -23.21
N ALA A 176 1.18 -1.82 -22.46
CA ALA A 176 0.08 -2.65 -22.97
C ALA A 176 -1.18 -1.84 -23.25
N ALA A 177 -1.48 -0.83 -22.45
CA ALA A 177 -2.61 0.06 -22.68
C ALA A 177 -2.40 0.91 -23.95
N GLN A 178 -1.20 1.43 -24.16
CA GLN A 178 -0.86 2.25 -25.34
C GLN A 178 -0.73 1.45 -26.63
N SER A 179 -0.33 0.18 -26.56
CA SER A 179 -0.14 -0.69 -27.72
C SER A 179 -1.47 -1.26 -28.20
N GLN A 180 -1.62 -1.39 -29.53
CA GLN A 180 -2.76 -2.08 -30.14
C GLN A 180 -2.60 -3.60 -30.16
N ASN A 181 -1.37 -4.09 -30.07
CA ASN A 181 -0.99 -5.47 -30.26
C ASN A 181 -0.42 -6.13 -28.98
N LEU A 182 -0.59 -5.46 -27.83
CA LEU A 182 -0.19 -6.00 -26.53
C LEU A 182 -1.36 -5.94 -25.54
N GLU A 183 -1.67 -7.06 -24.93
CA GLU A 183 -2.70 -7.20 -23.90
C GLU A 183 -2.06 -7.56 -22.57
N TYR A 184 -2.78 -7.41 -21.46
CA TYR A 184 -2.21 -7.49 -20.14
C TYR A 184 -2.88 -8.56 -19.26
N VAL A 185 -2.09 -9.47 -18.73
CA VAL A 185 -2.50 -10.45 -17.73
C VAL A 185 -1.65 -10.26 -16.49
N GLN A 186 -2.28 -10.02 -15.36
CA GLN A 186 -1.59 -9.93 -14.07
C GLN A 186 -1.75 -11.24 -13.30
N PHE A 187 -0.63 -11.80 -12.89
CA PHE A 187 -0.60 -12.90 -11.94
C PHE A 187 -0.48 -12.33 -10.52
N VAL A 188 -1.42 -12.70 -9.64
CA VAL A 188 -1.54 -12.19 -8.28
C VAL A 188 -1.40 -13.33 -7.30
N SER A 189 -0.51 -13.20 -6.33
CA SER A 189 -0.38 -14.17 -5.24
C SER A 189 -1.53 -14.06 -4.26
N PHE A 190 -2.04 -15.21 -3.83
CA PHE A 190 -3.03 -15.25 -2.75
C PHE A 190 -2.47 -14.62 -1.46
N GLY A 191 -3.23 -13.70 -0.88
CA GLY A 191 -2.84 -13.03 0.36
C GLY A 191 -1.77 -11.94 0.22
N CYS A 192 -1.25 -11.64 -0.99
CA CYS A 192 -0.34 -10.51 -1.20
C CYS A 192 -1.12 -9.20 -1.25
N GLY A 193 -1.05 -8.42 -0.17
CA GLY A 193 -1.75 -7.15 -0.13
C GLY A 193 -1.18 -6.08 -1.06
N HIS A 194 0.10 -6.13 -1.44
CA HIS A 194 0.64 -5.24 -2.47
C HIS A 194 0.02 -5.51 -3.84
N ASP A 195 -0.24 -6.78 -4.18
CA ASP A 195 -0.92 -7.11 -5.43
C ASP A 195 -2.33 -6.54 -5.50
N ALA A 196 -3.03 -6.44 -4.38
CA ALA A 196 -4.36 -5.83 -4.34
C ALA A 196 -4.34 -4.34 -4.74
N TYR A 197 -3.34 -3.59 -4.27
CA TYR A 197 -3.15 -2.19 -4.65
C TYR A 197 -2.76 -2.05 -6.13
N LEU A 198 -1.78 -2.85 -6.55
CA LEU A 198 -1.31 -2.83 -7.93
C LEU A 198 -2.43 -3.19 -8.90
N SER A 199 -3.24 -4.19 -8.59
CA SER A 199 -4.36 -4.61 -9.46
C SER A 199 -5.39 -3.51 -9.63
N ASP A 200 -5.76 -2.80 -8.56
CA ASP A 200 -6.69 -1.68 -8.62
C ASP A 200 -6.11 -0.53 -9.46
N GLU A 201 -4.84 -0.21 -9.26
CA GLU A 201 -4.18 0.85 -9.99
C GLU A 201 -3.98 0.51 -11.47
N ILE A 202 -3.52 -0.69 -11.78
CA ILE A 202 -3.35 -1.17 -13.16
C ILE A 202 -4.68 -1.14 -13.92
N GLN A 203 -5.77 -1.59 -13.28
CA GLN A 203 -7.09 -1.52 -13.89
C GLN A 203 -7.51 -0.08 -14.19
N ARG A 204 -7.26 0.86 -13.28
CA ARG A 204 -7.53 2.27 -13.48
C ARG A 204 -6.73 2.82 -14.65
N MET A 205 -5.40 2.67 -14.60
CA MET A 205 -4.48 3.20 -15.59
C MET A 205 -4.84 2.69 -17.00
N MET A 206 -5.02 1.39 -17.16
CA MET A 206 -5.37 0.81 -18.46
C MET A 206 -6.72 1.28 -18.98
N ARG A 207 -7.70 1.46 -18.09
CA ARG A 207 -9.02 1.97 -18.47
C ARG A 207 -8.96 3.44 -18.91
N GLU A 208 -8.22 4.27 -18.17
CA GLU A 208 -8.08 5.70 -18.49
C GLU A 208 -7.27 5.95 -19.77
N ILE A 209 -6.20 5.17 -20.00
CA ILE A 209 -5.36 5.31 -21.19
C ILE A 209 -6.10 4.87 -22.47
N SER A 210 -6.82 3.75 -22.43
CA SER A 210 -7.32 3.13 -23.67
C SER A 210 -8.65 2.39 -23.55
N GLY A 211 -9.29 2.40 -22.38
CA GLY A 211 -10.48 1.62 -22.13
C GLY A 211 -10.23 0.10 -22.03
N LYS A 212 -8.99 -0.36 -22.07
CA LYS A 212 -8.63 -1.76 -21.88
C LYS A 212 -8.82 -2.19 -20.42
N SER A 213 -9.11 -3.48 -20.23
CA SER A 213 -9.17 -4.09 -18.92
C SER A 213 -8.20 -5.27 -18.87
N PRO A 214 -7.34 -5.37 -17.86
CA PRO A 214 -6.44 -6.50 -17.67
C PRO A 214 -7.21 -7.75 -17.24
N LEU A 215 -6.66 -8.94 -17.50
CA LEU A 215 -7.06 -10.16 -16.80
C LEU A 215 -6.22 -10.29 -15.53
N ILE A 216 -6.88 -10.31 -14.38
CA ILE A 216 -6.22 -10.53 -13.09
C ILE A 216 -6.48 -11.96 -12.66
N LEU A 217 -5.42 -12.74 -12.52
CA LEU A 217 -5.45 -14.14 -12.10
C LEU A 217 -4.86 -14.28 -10.70
N LYS A 218 -5.70 -14.62 -9.75
CA LYS A 218 -5.31 -14.92 -8.39
C LYS A 218 -5.23 -16.43 -8.26
N LEU A 219 -4.01 -16.94 -8.11
CA LEU A 219 -3.73 -18.36 -7.97
C LEU A 219 -3.18 -18.63 -6.56
N ASP A 220 -3.44 -19.82 -6.08
CA ASP A 220 -2.92 -20.38 -4.85
C ASP A 220 -2.27 -21.75 -5.15
N GLU A 221 -1.90 -22.49 -4.15
CA GLU A 221 -1.31 -23.82 -4.28
C GLU A 221 -2.29 -24.89 -4.80
N SER A 222 -3.56 -24.58 -4.94
CA SER A 222 -4.55 -25.49 -5.49
C SER A 222 -4.56 -25.48 -7.02
N GLU A 223 -4.21 -26.59 -7.63
CA GLU A 223 -4.14 -26.77 -9.08
C GLU A 223 -5.54 -26.96 -9.68
N VAL A 224 -6.23 -25.87 -10.05
CA VAL A 224 -7.57 -25.94 -10.65
C VAL A 224 -7.53 -25.46 -12.10
N GLN A 225 -7.15 -26.34 -13.02
CA GLN A 225 -6.99 -26.04 -14.45
C GLN A 225 -8.29 -25.61 -15.16
N GLY A 226 -9.43 -26.20 -14.80
CA GLY A 226 -10.70 -25.91 -15.46
C GLY A 226 -11.13 -24.44 -15.38
N PRO A 227 -11.31 -23.87 -14.19
CA PRO A 227 -11.66 -22.46 -14.01
C PRO A 227 -10.63 -21.51 -14.63
N LEU A 228 -9.34 -21.80 -14.54
CA LEU A 228 -8.27 -21.02 -15.15
C LEU A 228 -8.45 -20.96 -16.67
N ARG A 229 -8.64 -22.10 -17.33
CA ARG A 229 -8.87 -22.22 -18.77
C ARG A 229 -10.10 -21.43 -19.23
N ILE A 230 -11.20 -21.47 -18.48
CA ILE A 230 -12.43 -20.70 -18.79
C ILE A 230 -12.16 -19.21 -18.70
N ARG A 231 -11.48 -18.73 -17.66
CA ARG A 231 -11.17 -17.30 -17.48
C ARG A 231 -10.26 -16.78 -18.58
N VAL A 232 -9.21 -17.51 -18.92
CA VAL A 232 -8.29 -17.16 -20.02
C VAL A 232 -9.05 -17.10 -21.34
N ARG A 233 -9.84 -18.13 -21.68
CA ARG A 233 -10.64 -18.15 -22.91
C ARG A 233 -11.63 -16.97 -23.01
N SER A 234 -12.34 -16.69 -21.92
CA SER A 234 -13.28 -15.55 -21.87
C SER A 234 -12.56 -14.21 -22.09
N PHE A 235 -11.37 -14.05 -21.55
CA PHE A 235 -10.55 -12.86 -21.75
C PHE A 235 -10.12 -12.71 -23.21
N LEU A 236 -9.62 -13.78 -23.84
CA LEU A 236 -9.20 -13.78 -25.24
C LEU A 236 -10.38 -13.47 -26.18
N GLU A 237 -11.57 -14.02 -25.91
CA GLU A 237 -12.77 -13.70 -26.67
C GLU A 237 -13.17 -12.22 -26.52
N THR A 238 -13.02 -11.64 -25.31
CA THR A 238 -13.28 -10.22 -25.08
C THR A 238 -12.33 -9.34 -25.92
N ILE A 239 -11.06 -9.71 -26.02
CA ILE A 239 -10.08 -9.02 -26.89
C ILE A 239 -10.51 -9.13 -28.36
N ASN A 240 -10.84 -10.33 -28.83
CA ASN A 240 -11.26 -10.56 -30.21
C ASN A 240 -12.51 -9.74 -30.56
N MET A 241 -13.51 -9.66 -29.67
CA MET A 241 -14.71 -8.85 -29.86
C MET A 241 -14.39 -7.35 -29.94
N ARG A 242 -13.50 -6.86 -29.09
CA ARG A 242 -13.06 -5.46 -29.11
C ARG A 242 -12.32 -5.12 -30.41
N ARG A 243 -11.43 -5.99 -30.88
CA ARG A 243 -10.70 -5.82 -32.14
C ARG A 243 -11.66 -5.78 -33.34
N LYS A 244 -12.60 -6.73 -33.41
CA LYS A 244 -13.64 -6.75 -34.47
C LYS A 244 -14.51 -5.49 -34.51
N LYS A 245 -14.92 -4.98 -33.33
CA LYS A 245 -15.67 -3.72 -33.24
C LYS A 245 -14.88 -2.55 -33.80
N ARG A 246 -13.58 -2.49 -33.49
CA ARG A 246 -12.70 -1.42 -33.97
C ARG A 246 -12.52 -1.50 -35.50
N GLU A 247 -12.20 -2.66 -36.04
CA GLU A 247 -12.10 -2.87 -37.50
C GLU A 247 -13.40 -2.49 -38.24
N MET A 248 -14.53 -2.83 -37.64
CA MET A 248 -15.83 -2.45 -38.22
C MET A 248 -16.06 -0.92 -38.21
N ALA A 249 -15.67 -0.26 -37.12
CA ALA A 249 -15.75 1.21 -37.02
C ALA A 249 -14.83 1.90 -38.03
N GLU A 250 -13.61 1.43 -38.20
CA GLU A 250 -12.64 1.94 -39.18
C GLU A 250 -13.15 1.75 -40.63
N ARG A 251 -13.73 0.58 -40.93
CA ARG A 251 -14.36 0.33 -42.24
C ARG A 251 -15.53 1.27 -42.52
N LEU A 252 -16.35 1.57 -41.51
CA LEU A 252 -17.49 2.50 -41.65
C LEU A 252 -17.03 3.95 -41.85
N GLN A 253 -15.93 4.35 -41.22
CA GLN A 253 -15.35 5.70 -41.40
C GLN A 253 -14.67 5.88 -42.75
N ASN A 254 -14.14 4.82 -43.36
CA ASN A 254 -13.43 4.83 -44.62
C ASN A 254 -14.35 4.61 -45.85
N GLN A 255 -15.67 4.49 -45.67
CA GLN A 255 -16.60 4.42 -46.82
C GLN A 255 -16.86 5.84 -47.36
N PRO A 256 -16.53 6.12 -48.64
CA PRO A 256 -16.81 7.40 -49.24
C PRO A 256 -18.32 7.53 -49.48
N GLY A 257 -19.00 8.39 -48.72
CA GLY A 257 -20.37 8.78 -49.10
C GLY A 257 -21.44 8.92 -48.02
N THR A 258 -21.11 9.14 -46.75
CA THR A 258 -22.14 9.52 -45.74
C THR A 258 -21.80 10.88 -45.11
N SER A 259 -22.40 11.94 -45.72
CA SER A 259 -22.49 13.24 -45.06
C SER A 259 -23.38 13.12 -43.83
N ARG A 260 -22.81 13.34 -42.64
CA ARG A 260 -23.54 13.41 -41.37
C ARG A 260 -24.45 14.66 -41.38
N GLN A 261 -25.76 14.46 -41.28
CA GLN A 261 -26.67 15.45 -40.71
C GLN A 261 -26.47 15.46 -39.19
N GLU A 262 -26.10 16.61 -38.68
CA GLU A 262 -26.02 16.87 -37.23
C GLU A 262 -27.45 16.86 -36.65
N ASN A 263 -27.79 15.84 -35.89
CA ASN A 263 -28.93 15.88 -34.98
C ASN A 263 -28.42 15.98 -33.55
N ALA A 264 -28.61 17.16 -32.98
CA ALA A 264 -28.43 17.43 -31.56
C ALA A 264 -29.50 16.70 -30.73
N GLY A 265 -29.10 15.74 -29.92
CA GLY A 265 -29.98 15.07 -28.97
C GLY A 265 -29.15 14.28 -27.97
N GLY A 266 -29.16 14.71 -26.73
CA GLY A 266 -28.32 14.20 -25.66
C GLY A 266 -28.47 12.71 -25.38
N GLY A 267 -27.37 12.02 -25.30
CA GLY A 267 -27.22 10.66 -24.81
C GLY A 267 -25.77 10.42 -24.45
N ASN A 268 -25.52 9.88 -23.27
CA ASN A 268 -24.20 9.54 -22.73
C ASN A 268 -23.41 8.67 -23.73
N GLU A 269 -22.57 9.26 -24.53
CA GLU A 269 -21.63 8.55 -25.38
C GLU A 269 -20.36 8.25 -24.57
N CYS A 270 -20.13 6.97 -24.35
CA CYS A 270 -18.82 6.43 -24.02
C CYS A 270 -17.87 6.76 -25.19
N GLY A 271 -17.04 7.79 -25.02
CA GLY A 271 -16.19 8.33 -26.06
C GLY A 271 -15.12 7.32 -26.51
N THR A 272 -15.27 6.80 -27.72
CA THR A 272 -14.17 6.15 -28.46
C THR A 272 -13.33 7.25 -29.08
N ALA A 273 -12.31 7.73 -28.38
CA ALA A 273 -11.29 8.60 -28.94
C ALA A 273 -10.50 7.81 -29.99
N ALA A 274 -10.53 8.26 -31.26
CA ALA A 274 -9.66 7.77 -32.31
C ALA A 274 -8.19 8.11 -31.94
N LEU A 275 -7.39 7.10 -31.76
CA LEU A 275 -5.95 7.23 -31.48
C LEU A 275 -5.23 7.58 -32.79
N GLY A 276 -4.86 8.85 -32.97
CA GLY A 276 -3.95 9.31 -34.01
C GLY A 276 -2.48 9.10 -33.63
N PRO A 277 -1.51 9.32 -34.55
CA PRO A 277 -0.11 9.00 -34.35
C PRO A 277 0.67 9.84 -33.31
N ASP A 278 0.03 10.72 -32.57
CA ASP A 278 0.62 11.54 -31.50
C ASP A 278 0.46 10.91 -30.11
N ILE A 279 0.91 9.68 -29.95
CA ILE A 279 0.80 8.89 -28.70
C ILE A 279 1.74 9.40 -27.57
N GLN A 280 2.57 10.40 -27.85
CA GLN A 280 3.39 11.10 -26.84
C GLN A 280 2.67 12.27 -26.15
N LYS A 281 1.41 12.54 -26.45
CA LYS A 281 0.66 13.53 -25.68
C LYS A 281 0.26 12.92 -24.36
N SER A 282 0.96 13.39 -23.33
CA SER A 282 0.63 13.39 -21.91
C SER A 282 -0.74 12.75 -21.61
N TRP A 283 -0.69 11.52 -21.15
CA TRP A 283 -1.76 10.92 -20.38
C TRP A 283 -2.13 11.88 -19.25
N GLN A 284 -3.22 12.61 -19.43
CA GLN A 284 -3.73 13.50 -18.40
C GLN A 284 -4.46 12.63 -17.39
N VAL A 285 -3.88 12.50 -16.20
CA VAL A 285 -4.60 12.01 -15.02
C VAL A 285 -5.82 12.91 -14.85
N HIS A 286 -6.98 12.31 -14.65
CA HIS A 286 -8.07 13.06 -14.07
C HIS A 286 -7.55 13.68 -12.78
N GLU A 287 -7.52 15.01 -12.67
CA GLU A 287 -7.07 15.75 -11.46
C GLU A 287 -7.67 15.20 -10.18
N LEU A 288 -8.85 14.58 -10.27
CA LEU A 288 -9.56 13.92 -9.17
C LEU A 288 -8.89 12.62 -8.66
N SER A 289 -7.92 12.05 -9.37
CA SER A 289 -7.25 10.79 -8.97
C SER A 289 -6.02 11.01 -8.10
N ASP A 290 -5.43 12.20 -8.15
CA ASP A 290 -4.31 12.55 -7.28
C ASP A 290 -4.77 12.56 -5.81
N PRO A 291 -4.10 11.81 -4.91
CA PRO A 291 -4.40 11.82 -3.48
C PRO A 291 -4.44 13.23 -2.89
N TYR A 292 -3.63 14.13 -3.40
CA TYR A 292 -3.41 15.49 -2.89
C TYR A 292 -4.00 16.58 -3.81
N SER A 293 -4.95 16.23 -4.66
CA SER A 293 -5.65 17.17 -5.56
C SER A 293 -6.30 18.35 -4.83
N VAL A 294 -6.71 18.16 -3.57
CA VAL A 294 -7.24 19.21 -2.71
C VAL A 294 -6.16 19.66 -1.74
N LYS A 295 -5.63 20.85 -1.96
CA LYS A 295 -4.60 21.44 -1.10
C LYS A 295 -5.21 21.93 0.21
N PHE A 296 -4.37 21.94 1.25
CA PHE A 296 -4.69 22.58 2.54
C PHE A 296 -3.86 23.85 2.65
N GLU A 297 -4.53 24.98 2.42
CA GLU A 297 -3.90 26.30 2.42
C GLU A 297 -3.77 26.88 3.84
N VAL A 298 -3.04 27.99 3.98
CA VAL A 298 -2.82 28.64 5.29
C VAL A 298 -4.14 29.06 5.93
N GLU A 299 -5.08 29.52 5.13
CA GLU A 299 -6.42 29.94 5.56
C GLU A 299 -7.26 28.77 6.06
N ASP A 300 -6.98 27.54 5.56
CA ASP A 300 -7.69 26.33 5.94
C ASP A 300 -7.46 25.93 7.41
N ARG A 301 -6.39 26.39 8.04
CA ARG A 301 -6.17 26.20 9.48
C ARG A 301 -7.35 26.69 10.33
N LYS A 302 -8.03 27.74 9.87
CA LYS A 302 -9.20 28.33 10.58
C LYS A 302 -10.53 27.80 10.06
N LYS A 303 -10.56 27.28 8.82
CA LYS A 303 -11.78 26.84 8.15
C LYS A 303 -11.99 25.33 8.28
N ARG A 304 -10.96 24.55 7.96
CA ARG A 304 -11.07 23.10 7.95
C ARG A 304 -10.78 22.47 9.31
N THR A 305 -11.52 21.42 9.62
CA THR A 305 -11.26 20.54 10.76
C THR A 305 -10.50 19.31 10.27
N VAL A 306 -9.34 19.03 10.86
CA VAL A 306 -8.55 17.85 10.58
C VAL A 306 -9.07 16.69 11.42
N LEU A 307 -9.64 15.68 10.76
CA LEU A 307 -10.06 14.43 11.38
C LEU A 307 -8.87 13.49 11.46
N VAL A 308 -8.62 12.94 12.64
CA VAL A 308 -7.50 12.02 12.89
C VAL A 308 -8.08 10.61 13.10
N PRO A 309 -7.98 9.69 12.10
CA PRO A 309 -8.43 8.31 12.23
C PRO A 309 -7.63 7.56 13.28
N ASN A 310 -8.27 6.58 13.93
CA ASN A 310 -7.62 5.87 15.02
C ASN A 310 -6.58 4.86 14.52
N THR A 311 -5.39 4.96 15.09
CA THR A 311 -4.40 3.88 15.14
C THR A 311 -4.32 3.35 16.59
N SER A 312 -4.30 4.26 17.54
CA SER A 312 -4.62 4.10 18.96
C SER A 312 -5.42 5.34 19.37
N HIS A 313 -6.51 5.17 20.10
CA HIS A 313 -7.37 6.30 20.46
C HIS A 313 -6.63 7.31 21.36
N ALA A 314 -5.85 6.84 22.31
CA ALA A 314 -5.03 7.68 23.17
C ALA A 314 -3.98 8.48 22.37
N PHE A 315 -3.29 7.82 21.42
CA PHE A 315 -2.35 8.49 20.52
C PHE A 315 -3.03 9.59 19.70
N CYS A 316 -4.21 9.31 19.12
CA CYS A 316 -4.94 10.28 18.29
C CYS A 316 -5.43 11.49 19.09
N ARG A 317 -5.77 11.33 20.36
CA ARG A 317 -6.08 12.44 21.27
C ARG A 317 -4.86 13.35 21.48
N ILE A 318 -3.68 12.78 21.72
CA ILE A 318 -2.43 13.56 21.87
C ILE A 318 -2.02 14.20 20.55
N MET A 319 -2.13 13.50 19.42
CA MET A 319 -1.85 14.05 18.10
C MET A 319 -2.75 15.26 17.82
N SER A 320 -4.03 15.14 18.08
CA SER A 320 -4.99 16.23 17.91
C SER A 320 -4.65 17.43 18.79
N ALA A 321 -4.25 17.21 20.05
CA ALA A 321 -3.79 18.24 20.96
C ALA A 321 -2.52 18.94 20.44
N ALA A 322 -1.54 18.16 19.96
CA ALA A 322 -0.30 18.71 19.39
C ALA A 322 -0.59 19.61 18.17
N LEU A 323 -1.50 19.21 17.29
CA LEU A 323 -1.93 20.01 16.13
C LEU A 323 -2.66 21.28 16.55
N LYS A 324 -3.52 21.24 17.56
CA LYS A 324 -4.20 22.41 18.11
C LYS A 324 -3.21 23.46 18.65
N THR A 325 -2.09 23.05 19.24
CA THR A 325 -1.04 23.98 19.68
C THR A 325 -0.42 24.79 18.54
N GLN A 326 -0.62 24.39 17.28
CA GLN A 326 -0.18 25.09 16.08
C GLN A 326 -1.30 25.91 15.41
N GLY A 327 -2.46 26.00 16.03
CA GLY A 327 -3.63 26.69 15.48
C GLY A 327 -4.38 25.89 14.40
N ILE A 328 -4.18 24.57 14.34
CA ILE A 328 -4.91 23.66 13.45
C ILE A 328 -6.05 23.04 14.25
N ARG A 329 -7.29 23.17 13.77
CA ARG A 329 -8.43 22.49 14.38
C ARG A 329 -8.34 20.99 14.08
N ALA A 330 -8.04 20.18 15.08
CA ALA A 330 -7.92 18.74 14.94
C ALA A 330 -8.81 18.00 15.94
N VAL A 331 -9.43 16.91 15.49
CA VAL A 331 -10.34 16.08 16.29
C VAL A 331 -10.01 14.62 16.07
N PRO A 332 -9.78 13.83 17.14
CA PRO A 332 -9.68 12.38 17.01
C PRO A 332 -11.05 11.83 16.63
N LEU A 333 -11.10 10.89 15.68
CA LEU A 333 -12.34 10.22 15.34
C LEU A 333 -12.80 9.29 16.48
N ALA A 334 -14.10 9.02 16.53
CA ALA A 334 -14.62 7.94 17.36
C ALA A 334 -14.05 6.59 16.88
N VAL A 335 -13.79 5.70 17.83
CA VAL A 335 -13.28 4.36 17.51
C VAL A 335 -14.28 3.62 16.63
N GLY A 336 -13.87 3.31 15.40
CA GLY A 336 -14.69 2.60 14.43
C GLY A 336 -14.94 1.14 14.83
N ARG A 337 -16.15 0.68 14.55
CA ARG A 337 -16.59 -0.69 14.77
C ARG A 337 -17.25 -1.22 13.49
N GLU A 338 -18.30 -2.00 13.61
CA GLU A 338 -18.96 -2.68 12.50
C GLU A 338 -19.30 -1.79 11.30
N GLU A 339 -19.79 -0.56 11.54
CA GLU A 339 -20.12 0.37 10.46
C GLU A 339 -18.87 0.83 9.69
N ALA A 340 -17.80 1.18 10.40
CA ALA A 340 -16.53 1.57 9.77
C ALA A 340 -15.97 0.40 8.95
N ILE A 341 -15.97 -0.82 9.49
CA ILE A 341 -15.54 -2.01 8.76
C ILE A 341 -16.38 -2.23 7.50
N ARG A 342 -17.70 -2.10 7.59
CA ARG A 342 -18.61 -2.24 6.45
C ARG A 342 -18.35 -1.20 5.37
N LEU A 343 -18.16 0.06 5.76
CA LEU A 343 -17.85 1.15 4.83
C LEU A 343 -16.47 0.96 4.17
N GLY A 344 -15.46 0.58 4.95
CA GLY A 344 -14.16 0.25 4.42
C GLY A 344 -14.24 -0.83 3.35
N LYS A 345 -14.91 -1.94 3.64
CA LYS A 345 -15.11 -3.05 2.67
C LYS A 345 -15.92 -2.66 1.44
N GLN A 346 -16.78 -1.66 1.54
CA GLN A 346 -17.59 -1.18 0.41
C GLN A 346 -16.77 -0.39 -0.60
N TYR A 347 -15.79 0.42 -0.14
CA TYR A 347 -15.05 1.38 -0.96
C TYR A 347 -13.59 1.00 -1.22
N VAL A 348 -13.07 0.02 -0.48
CA VAL A 348 -11.69 -0.44 -0.59
C VAL A 348 -11.68 -1.91 -0.98
N HIS A 349 -10.70 -2.31 -1.80
CA HIS A 349 -10.57 -3.69 -2.28
C HIS A 349 -10.47 -4.68 -1.10
N ASN A 350 -11.18 -5.81 -1.17
CA ASN A 350 -11.26 -6.77 -0.06
C ASN A 350 -9.93 -7.45 0.32
N ASP A 351 -9.00 -7.55 -0.61
CA ASP A 351 -7.67 -8.15 -0.37
C ASP A 351 -6.67 -7.17 0.26
N ILE A 352 -7.06 -5.90 0.42
CA ILE A 352 -6.26 -4.91 1.12
C ILE A 352 -6.25 -5.21 2.62
N CYS A 353 -5.16 -4.87 3.30
CA CYS A 353 -5.02 -5.14 4.72
C CYS A 353 -6.16 -4.50 5.53
N PHE A 354 -6.60 -5.23 6.56
CA PHE A 354 -7.72 -4.82 7.40
C PHE A 354 -7.55 -3.45 8.06
N PRO A 355 -6.33 -3.04 8.52
CA PRO A 355 -6.09 -1.68 9.00
C PRO A 355 -6.51 -0.58 8.02
N ALA A 356 -6.23 -0.74 6.72
CA ALA A 356 -6.67 0.23 5.72
C ALA A 356 -8.20 0.33 5.65
N GLN A 357 -8.88 -0.83 5.71
CA GLN A 357 -10.33 -0.86 5.62
C GLN A 357 -10.99 -0.13 6.79
N ILE A 358 -10.54 -0.37 8.03
CA ILE A 358 -11.15 0.25 9.20
C ILE A 358 -10.84 1.75 9.29
N VAL A 359 -9.61 2.16 9.04
CA VAL A 359 -9.19 3.56 9.11
C VAL A 359 -9.91 4.41 8.04
N ILE A 360 -10.01 3.93 6.82
CA ILE A 360 -10.77 4.58 5.74
C ILE A 360 -12.27 4.57 6.08
N GLY A 361 -12.76 3.47 6.62
CA GLY A 361 -14.15 3.34 7.06
C GLY A 361 -14.53 4.32 8.16
N GLU A 362 -13.66 4.58 9.13
CA GLU A 362 -13.86 5.61 10.17
C GLU A 362 -14.02 7.00 9.56
N ALA A 363 -13.15 7.35 8.62
CA ALA A 363 -13.21 8.63 7.92
C ALA A 363 -14.55 8.79 7.16
N LEU A 364 -14.98 7.74 6.44
CA LEU A 364 -16.25 7.74 5.72
C LEU A 364 -17.46 7.77 6.67
N ALA A 365 -17.42 7.06 7.79
CA ALA A 365 -18.47 7.07 8.80
C ALA A 365 -18.64 8.48 9.41
N ALA A 366 -17.52 9.15 9.72
CA ALA A 366 -17.53 10.51 10.22
C ALA A 366 -18.17 11.48 9.22
N LEU A 367 -17.82 11.42 7.94
CA LEU A 367 -18.42 12.27 6.91
C LEU A 367 -19.92 11.97 6.72
N ARG A 368 -20.32 10.69 6.75
CA ARG A 368 -21.72 10.28 6.61
C ARG A 368 -22.59 10.67 7.81
N SER A 369 -22.01 10.87 8.98
CA SER A 369 -22.76 11.28 10.17
C SER A 369 -23.43 12.65 10.02
N GLY A 370 -23.00 13.46 9.06
CA GLY A 370 -23.44 14.83 8.86
C GLY A 370 -22.88 15.83 9.90
N GLN A 371 -22.04 15.35 10.81
CA GLN A 371 -21.39 16.20 11.82
C GLN A 371 -20.32 17.12 11.22
N TYR A 372 -19.73 16.71 10.10
CA TYR A 372 -18.63 17.41 9.44
C TYR A 372 -19.02 17.80 8.01
N VAL A 373 -18.84 19.07 7.68
CA VAL A 373 -19.06 19.59 6.32
C VAL A 373 -17.86 19.19 5.46
N PRO A 374 -18.03 18.43 4.36
CA PRO A 374 -16.91 17.90 3.57
C PRO A 374 -15.94 18.99 3.07
N SER A 375 -16.44 20.13 2.57
CA SER A 375 -15.62 21.25 2.09
C SER A 375 -14.84 21.95 3.21
N GLU A 376 -15.21 21.76 4.48
CA GLU A 376 -14.54 22.30 5.67
C GLU A 376 -13.79 21.22 6.44
N THR A 377 -13.52 20.08 5.79
CA THR A 377 -12.89 18.91 6.41
C THR A 377 -11.58 18.57 5.71
N ALA A 378 -10.62 18.09 6.50
CA ALA A 378 -9.42 17.39 6.03
C ALA A 378 -9.24 16.11 6.85
N ILE A 379 -8.61 15.11 6.28
CA ILE A 379 -8.33 13.83 6.97
C ILE A 379 -6.82 13.65 7.08
N GLY A 380 -6.33 13.51 8.32
CA GLY A 380 -4.94 13.16 8.59
C GLY A 380 -4.72 11.67 8.35
N MET A 381 -3.77 11.32 7.50
CA MET A 381 -3.44 9.92 7.19
C MET A 381 -1.95 9.70 7.41
N GLY A 382 -1.58 8.75 8.26
CA GLY A 382 -0.19 8.33 8.38
C GLY A 382 0.32 7.77 7.05
N LYS A 383 1.56 8.08 6.70
CA LYS A 383 2.24 7.53 5.53
C LYS A 383 3.60 6.97 5.96
N TYR A 384 3.97 5.87 5.38
CA TYR A 384 5.29 5.23 5.53
C TYR A 384 5.79 4.88 4.13
N ILE A 385 7.02 5.21 3.82
CA ILE A 385 7.62 4.88 2.53
C ILE A 385 8.41 3.59 2.66
N GLY A 386 7.96 2.53 2.00
CA GLY A 386 8.61 1.22 2.02
C GLY A 386 7.65 0.04 1.93
N ASP A 387 7.99 -1.07 2.59
CA ASP A 387 7.26 -2.33 2.47
C ASP A 387 5.88 -2.36 3.16
N CYS A 388 5.61 -1.45 4.07
CA CYS A 388 4.32 -1.37 4.72
C CYS A 388 3.28 -0.79 3.74
N ARG A 389 2.12 -1.43 3.66
CA ARG A 389 1.00 -0.98 2.81
C ARG A 389 0.42 0.37 3.21
N LEU A 390 0.78 0.89 4.40
CA LEU A 390 0.47 2.24 4.85
C LEU A 390 0.95 3.31 3.85
N THR A 391 1.99 3.02 3.05
CA THR A 391 2.45 3.84 1.94
C THR A 391 1.30 4.24 0.99
N HIS A 392 0.34 3.34 0.77
CA HIS A 392 -0.72 3.52 -0.22
C HIS A 392 -2.07 3.97 0.37
N TYR A 393 -2.17 4.20 1.69
CA TYR A 393 -3.46 4.53 2.32
C TYR A 393 -4.05 5.85 1.84
N SER A 394 -3.22 6.86 1.54
CA SER A 394 -3.68 8.14 1.00
C SER A 394 -4.34 7.99 -0.37
N ALA A 395 -3.74 7.19 -1.26
CA ALA A 395 -4.30 6.89 -2.57
C ALA A 395 -5.64 6.15 -2.49
N LEU A 396 -5.75 5.17 -1.58
CA LEU A 396 -7.00 4.46 -1.34
C LEU A 396 -8.07 5.35 -0.71
N LEU A 397 -7.68 6.19 0.24
CA LEU A 397 -8.60 7.14 0.86
C LEU A 397 -9.14 8.12 -0.19
N ARG A 398 -8.29 8.65 -1.09
CA ARG A 398 -8.74 9.52 -2.19
C ARG A 398 -9.78 8.81 -3.07
N LYS A 399 -9.47 7.57 -3.49
CA LYS A 399 -10.42 6.76 -4.25
C LYS A 399 -11.74 6.59 -3.49
N ALA A 400 -11.67 6.20 -2.22
CA ALA A 400 -12.86 5.96 -1.40
C ALA A 400 -13.69 7.24 -1.20
N LEU A 401 -13.04 8.40 -1.02
CA LEU A 401 -13.70 9.69 -0.90
C LEU A 401 -14.41 10.09 -2.21
N ASN A 402 -13.74 9.93 -3.35
CA ASN A 402 -14.34 10.23 -4.67
C ASN A 402 -15.54 9.32 -4.94
N ASP A 403 -15.41 8.01 -4.70
CA ASP A 403 -16.49 7.03 -4.92
C ASP A 403 -17.67 7.23 -3.94
N ALA A 404 -17.40 7.79 -2.77
CA ALA A 404 -18.41 8.11 -1.76
C ALA A 404 -19.06 9.50 -1.96
N GLY A 405 -18.58 10.31 -2.90
CA GLY A 405 -19.11 11.64 -3.22
C GLY A 405 -18.54 12.78 -2.38
N TYR A 406 -17.31 12.64 -1.87
CA TYR A 406 -16.61 13.65 -1.07
C TYR A 406 -15.27 14.10 -1.69
N PRO A 407 -15.21 14.47 -2.99
CA PRO A 407 -13.95 14.81 -3.66
C PRO A 407 -13.25 16.05 -3.09
N GLU A 408 -14.00 16.96 -2.42
CA GLU A 408 -13.51 18.22 -1.86
C GLU A 408 -12.74 18.06 -0.52
N VAL A 409 -12.71 16.86 0.06
CA VAL A 409 -12.00 16.62 1.33
C VAL A 409 -10.49 16.54 1.08
N ALA A 410 -9.71 17.34 1.81
CA ALA A 410 -8.26 17.29 1.75
C ALA A 410 -7.70 16.06 2.51
N ILE A 411 -6.60 15.49 2.01
CA ILE A 411 -5.86 14.41 2.67
C ILE A 411 -4.50 14.94 3.08
N LEU A 412 -4.18 14.88 4.36
CA LEU A 412 -2.92 15.34 4.94
C LEU A 412 -2.08 14.12 5.34
N THR A 413 -0.83 14.10 4.93
CA THR A 413 0.12 13.04 5.29
C THR A 413 1.34 13.61 6.02
N ASN A 414 2.15 12.72 6.59
CA ASN A 414 3.44 13.05 7.20
C ASN A 414 4.61 12.81 6.23
N ASP A 415 4.37 12.89 4.93
CA ASP A 415 5.40 12.72 3.91
C ASP A 415 6.28 13.96 3.85
N ASP A 416 7.60 13.80 4.01
CA ASP A 416 8.52 14.92 4.23
C ASP A 416 9.16 15.47 2.94
N VAL A 417 9.07 14.75 1.81
CA VAL A 417 9.93 15.04 0.65
C VAL A 417 9.48 16.29 -0.11
N ASP A 418 8.15 16.46 -0.34
CA ASP A 418 7.59 17.61 -1.07
C ASP A 418 6.44 18.28 -0.31
N TYR A 419 6.39 18.09 0.98
CA TYR A 419 5.26 18.43 1.84
C TYR A 419 4.89 19.91 1.83
N HIS A 420 5.86 20.77 1.66
CA HIS A 420 5.66 22.22 1.67
C HIS A 420 4.88 22.73 0.46
N ASP A 421 5.02 22.03 -0.69
CA ASP A 421 4.33 22.40 -1.92
C ASP A 421 2.94 21.76 -2.02
N LEU A 422 2.74 20.61 -1.35
CA LEU A 422 1.46 19.92 -1.34
C LEU A 422 0.42 20.61 -0.45
N HIS A 423 0.81 21.01 0.76
CA HIS A 423 -0.09 21.57 1.76
C HIS A 423 0.54 22.75 2.49
N PRO A 424 0.56 23.96 1.90
CA PRO A 424 1.21 25.15 2.51
C PRO A 424 0.70 25.47 3.91
N GLY A 425 -0.56 25.15 4.21
CA GLY A 425 -1.20 25.36 5.51
C GLY A 425 -0.90 24.30 6.57
N PHE A 426 -0.42 23.12 6.18
CA PHE A 426 -0.14 22.05 7.13
C PHE A 426 1.36 21.83 7.30
N ARG A 427 1.87 22.13 8.48
CA ARG A 427 3.29 21.96 8.79
C ARG A 427 3.46 21.53 10.24
N MET A 428 3.99 20.34 10.44
CA MET A 428 4.36 19.89 11.77
C MET A 428 5.73 20.45 12.13
N ASN A 429 5.79 21.43 13.02
CA ASN A 429 7.05 22.02 13.43
C ASN A 429 7.79 21.14 14.44
N LEU A 430 9.11 21.34 14.57
CA LEU A 430 9.97 20.59 15.48
C LEU A 430 9.43 20.58 16.93
N MET A 431 8.86 21.68 17.38
CA MET A 431 8.33 21.78 18.75
C MET A 431 7.13 20.86 18.96
N SER A 432 6.28 20.70 17.94
CA SER A 432 5.14 19.76 18.02
C SER A 432 5.59 18.30 17.93
N ALA A 433 6.61 18.01 17.14
CA ALA A 433 7.24 16.70 17.13
C ALA A 433 7.83 16.33 18.51
N ILE A 434 8.53 17.27 19.15
CA ILE A 434 9.06 17.08 20.52
C ILE A 434 7.92 16.88 21.52
N ARG A 435 6.83 17.65 21.42
CA ARG A 435 5.65 17.52 22.30
C ARG A 435 5.01 16.14 22.15
N LEU A 436 4.84 15.72 20.92
CA LEU A 436 4.29 14.39 20.60
C LEU A 436 5.18 13.28 21.14
N ALA A 437 6.47 13.29 20.81
CA ALA A 437 7.43 12.29 21.25
C ALA A 437 7.55 12.22 22.78
N GLY A 438 7.47 13.38 23.46
CA GLY A 438 7.50 13.42 24.92
C GLY A 438 6.20 12.94 25.59
N ALA A 439 5.06 13.00 24.89
CA ALA A 439 3.79 12.52 25.43
C ALA A 439 3.56 11.00 25.22
N LEU A 440 4.22 10.37 24.26
CA LEU A 440 4.08 8.93 24.00
C LEU A 440 4.37 8.05 25.23
N PRO A 441 5.49 8.21 25.98
CA PRO A 441 5.72 7.42 27.18
C PRO A 441 4.66 7.63 28.27
N MET A 442 3.98 8.78 28.29
CA MET A 442 2.89 9.03 29.25
C MET A 442 1.68 8.17 28.92
N ILE A 443 1.36 8.00 27.65
CA ILE A 443 0.28 7.10 27.18
C ILE A 443 0.62 5.66 27.59
N ASP A 444 1.80 5.17 27.25
CA ASP A 444 2.24 3.80 27.59
C ASP A 444 2.07 3.49 29.07
N ILE A 445 2.45 4.44 29.94
CA ILE A 445 2.34 4.25 31.39
C ILE A 445 0.87 4.25 31.83
N LEU A 446 0.03 5.13 31.30
CA LEU A 446 -1.39 5.19 31.67
C LEU A 446 -2.14 3.95 31.17
N GLU A 447 -1.87 3.48 29.98
CA GLU A 447 -2.45 2.26 29.43
C GLU A 447 -1.98 1.01 30.17
N GLU A 448 -0.70 0.94 30.55
CA GLU A 448 -0.17 -0.13 31.42
C GLU A 448 -0.86 -0.16 32.78
N LEU A 449 -1.07 1.02 33.40
CA LEU A 449 -1.80 1.13 34.66
C LEU A 449 -3.26 0.67 34.50
N LEU A 450 -3.93 1.10 33.45
CA LEU A 450 -5.30 0.68 33.14
C LEU A 450 -5.41 -0.85 33.10
N ARG A 451 -4.55 -1.52 32.31
CA ARG A 451 -4.55 -2.98 32.16
C ARG A 451 -4.19 -3.72 33.44
N LYS A 452 -3.37 -3.13 34.31
CA LYS A 452 -3.04 -3.70 35.63
C LYS A 452 -4.13 -3.55 36.67
N ILE A 453 -4.95 -2.50 36.58
CA ILE A 453 -5.97 -2.18 37.60
C ILE A 453 -7.35 -2.73 37.19
N ARG A 454 -7.75 -2.53 35.94
CA ARG A 454 -9.08 -2.83 35.41
C ARG A 454 -9.57 -4.28 35.69
N PRO A 455 -8.75 -5.33 35.54
CA PRO A 455 -9.20 -6.69 35.86
C PRO A 455 -9.55 -6.90 37.34
N TYR A 456 -9.11 -6.02 38.22
CA TYR A 456 -9.21 -6.12 39.67
C TYR A 456 -10.07 -5.01 40.30
N GLU A 457 -10.66 -4.10 39.49
CA GLU A 457 -11.48 -3.00 39.99
C GLU A 457 -12.66 -3.48 40.82
N LYS A 458 -12.94 -2.80 41.94
CA LYS A 458 -14.09 -3.14 42.80
C LYS A 458 -15.40 -2.63 42.23
N VAL A 459 -15.36 -1.49 41.53
CA VAL A 459 -16.53 -0.88 40.88
C VAL A 459 -16.31 -0.97 39.36
N SER A 460 -17.16 -1.75 38.69
CA SER A 460 -17.04 -1.97 37.25
C SER A 460 -17.10 -0.65 36.45
N GLY A 461 -16.11 -0.46 35.56
CA GLY A 461 -15.97 0.74 34.72
C GLY A 461 -15.26 1.91 35.38
N SER A 462 -14.92 1.83 36.67
CA SER A 462 -14.20 2.91 37.39
C SER A 462 -12.81 3.14 36.82
N SER A 463 -12.15 2.11 36.34
CA SER A 463 -10.82 2.20 35.73
C SER A 463 -10.86 2.89 34.37
N ASP A 464 -11.88 2.62 33.55
CA ASP A 464 -12.05 3.27 32.25
C ASP A 464 -12.37 4.76 32.41
N GLN A 465 -13.29 5.09 33.31
CA GLN A 465 -13.58 6.49 33.63
C GLN A 465 -12.34 7.23 34.12
N ALA A 466 -11.59 6.62 35.02
CA ALA A 466 -10.37 7.21 35.53
C ALA A 466 -9.29 7.40 34.47
N PHE A 467 -9.20 6.46 33.53
CA PHE A 467 -8.28 6.57 32.39
C PHE A 467 -8.67 7.72 31.46
N ASP A 468 -9.97 7.87 31.13
CA ASP A 468 -10.44 8.98 30.29
C ASP A 468 -10.16 10.32 30.97
N GLU A 469 -10.44 10.49 32.26
CA GLU A 469 -10.11 11.69 33.03
C GLU A 469 -8.59 11.93 33.09
N ALA A 470 -7.79 10.86 33.22
CA ALA A 470 -6.34 10.94 33.22
C ALA A 470 -5.79 11.40 31.87
N MET A 471 -6.36 10.91 30.78
CA MET A 471 -6.03 11.37 29.43
C MET A 471 -6.42 12.83 29.22
N ASP A 472 -7.58 13.29 29.72
CA ASP A 472 -8.00 14.69 29.67
C ASP A 472 -6.97 15.61 30.35
N PHE A 473 -6.47 15.24 31.53
CA PHE A 473 -5.43 16.03 32.22
C PHE A 473 -4.15 16.18 31.37
N VAL A 474 -3.74 15.14 30.65
CA VAL A 474 -2.54 15.21 29.80
C VAL A 474 -2.82 16.05 28.55
N VAL A 475 -3.95 15.81 27.87
CA VAL A 475 -4.38 16.52 26.66
C VAL A 475 -4.55 18.01 26.92
N ASP A 476 -5.32 18.41 27.94
CA ASP A 476 -5.55 19.80 28.32
C ASP A 476 -4.24 20.49 28.71
N GLY A 477 -3.40 19.80 29.48
CA GLY A 477 -2.09 20.31 29.82
C GLY A 477 -1.23 20.59 28.59
N LEU A 478 -1.24 19.66 27.61
CA LEU A 478 -0.52 19.80 26.35
C LEU A 478 -1.05 20.98 25.52
N GLU A 479 -2.36 21.10 25.38
CA GLU A 479 -3.00 22.15 24.60
C GLU A 479 -2.73 23.55 25.18
N GLN A 480 -2.86 23.72 26.50
CA GLN A 480 -2.76 25.03 27.16
C GLN A 480 -1.32 25.47 27.41
N HIS A 481 -0.44 24.55 27.74
CA HIS A 481 0.90 24.89 28.25
C HIS A 481 2.03 24.06 27.62
N GLY A 482 1.77 23.36 26.52
CA GLY A 482 2.76 22.54 25.84
C GLY A 482 3.29 21.39 26.71
N PHE A 483 4.53 20.96 26.47
CA PHE A 483 5.11 19.80 27.15
C PHE A 483 5.14 19.92 28.69
N SER A 484 5.44 21.09 29.22
CA SER A 484 5.44 21.32 30.68
C SER A 484 4.03 21.19 31.29
N GLY A 485 3.00 21.55 30.52
CA GLY A 485 1.62 21.33 30.91
C GLY A 485 1.25 19.86 30.89
N ALA A 486 1.64 19.14 29.83
CA ALA A 486 1.45 17.70 29.76
C ALA A 486 2.08 16.95 30.94
N LEU A 487 3.30 17.31 31.36
CA LEU A 487 3.96 16.73 32.54
C LEU A 487 3.17 16.99 33.84
N ARG A 488 2.63 18.21 34.02
CA ARG A 488 1.78 18.50 35.18
C ARG A 488 0.46 17.73 35.12
N GLY A 489 -0.13 17.63 33.92
CA GLY A 489 -1.32 16.83 33.67
C GLY A 489 -1.07 15.36 33.97
N PHE A 490 0.06 14.82 33.50
CA PHE A 490 0.45 13.44 33.74
C PHE A 490 0.62 13.12 35.23
N LYS A 491 1.19 14.03 36.02
CA LYS A 491 1.24 13.87 37.47
C LYS A 491 -0.16 13.73 38.10
N LYS A 492 -1.12 14.55 37.66
CA LYS A 492 -2.54 14.44 38.08
C LYS A 492 -3.16 13.13 37.59
N ALA A 493 -2.86 12.73 36.36
CA ALA A 493 -3.33 11.48 35.77
C ALA A 493 -2.90 10.27 36.60
N ILE A 494 -1.62 10.19 37.00
CA ILE A 494 -1.13 9.12 37.88
C ILE A 494 -1.82 9.13 39.24
N GLN A 495 -2.06 10.31 39.82
CA GLN A 495 -2.80 10.42 41.08
C GLN A 495 -4.23 9.89 40.94
N ARG A 496 -4.89 10.23 39.82
CA ARG A 496 -6.25 9.76 39.54
C ARG A 496 -6.34 8.24 39.34
N MET A 497 -5.39 7.66 38.60
CA MET A 497 -5.31 6.22 38.40
C MET A 497 -5.02 5.47 39.73
N ASN A 498 -4.14 6.01 40.57
CA ASN A 498 -3.84 5.41 41.87
C ASN A 498 -4.97 5.52 42.91
N ALA A 499 -5.96 6.38 42.67
CA ALA A 499 -7.14 6.51 43.55
C ALA A 499 -8.22 5.45 43.30
N ILE A 500 -8.05 4.60 42.29
CA ILE A 500 -9.00 3.53 41.96
C ILE A 500 -8.91 2.44 43.02
N GLU A 501 -10.04 2.02 43.59
CA GLU A 501 -10.10 0.88 44.48
C GLU A 501 -10.09 -0.42 43.68
N TYR A 502 -9.12 -1.28 43.96
CA TYR A 502 -9.00 -2.61 43.34
C TYR A 502 -8.54 -3.66 44.36
N ASP A 503 -8.84 -4.93 44.06
CA ASP A 503 -8.43 -6.06 44.87
C ASP A 503 -7.59 -7.05 44.04
N ARG A 504 -6.32 -7.13 44.35
CA ARG A 504 -5.33 -8.01 43.72
C ARG A 504 -4.91 -9.18 44.61
N SER A 505 -5.71 -9.52 45.61
CA SER A 505 -5.41 -10.64 46.54
C SER A 505 -5.32 -11.97 45.79
N GLN A 506 -6.02 -12.12 44.67
CA GLN A 506 -5.95 -13.29 43.80
C GLN A 506 -5.41 -12.88 42.41
N PRO A 507 -4.09 -13.07 42.18
CA PRO A 507 -3.48 -12.74 40.89
C PRO A 507 -4.10 -13.57 39.75
N ARG A 508 -4.40 -12.93 38.63
CA ARG A 508 -4.90 -13.58 37.41
C ARG A 508 -3.76 -14.05 36.51
N PRO A 509 -3.95 -15.11 35.74
CA PRO A 509 -3.00 -15.47 34.69
C PRO A 509 -2.82 -14.31 33.70
N ARG A 510 -1.58 -14.15 33.22
CA ARG A 510 -1.24 -13.06 32.28
C ARG A 510 -1.20 -13.55 30.86
N VAL A 511 -1.78 -12.75 29.96
CA VAL A 511 -1.78 -12.99 28.52
C VAL A 511 -1.11 -11.82 27.83
N LEU A 512 -0.05 -12.10 27.05
CA LEU A 512 0.60 -11.11 26.19
C LEU A 512 -0.11 -11.10 24.83
N ILE A 513 -0.64 -9.93 24.44
CA ILE A 513 -1.18 -9.72 23.11
C ILE A 513 -0.04 -9.21 22.21
N ILE A 514 0.20 -9.92 21.11
CA ILE A 514 1.19 -9.55 20.09
C ILE A 514 0.54 -9.67 18.71
N GLY A 515 0.86 -8.74 17.82
CA GLY A 515 0.30 -8.74 16.47
C GLY A 515 0.74 -7.53 15.67
N GLU A 516 -0.01 -7.24 14.64
CA GLU A 516 0.15 -6.04 13.84
C GLU A 516 -0.22 -4.80 14.67
N TYR A 517 0.45 -3.67 14.42
CA TYR A 517 0.37 -2.46 15.24
C TYR A 517 -1.08 -1.99 15.48
N LEU A 518 -1.87 -1.77 14.41
CA LEU A 518 -3.24 -1.28 14.56
C LEU A 518 -4.13 -2.29 15.29
N LEU A 519 -3.99 -3.59 15.00
CA LEU A 519 -4.75 -4.64 15.66
C LEU A 519 -4.46 -4.73 17.16
N ASN A 520 -3.25 -4.39 17.58
CA ASN A 520 -2.92 -4.35 19.01
C ASN A 520 -3.65 -3.20 19.72
N PHE A 521 -3.67 -2.00 19.12
CA PHE A 521 -4.05 -0.78 19.82
C PHE A 521 -5.44 -0.24 19.46
N HIS A 522 -6.13 -0.85 18.49
CA HIS A 522 -7.44 -0.39 18.03
C HIS A 522 -8.54 -1.37 18.47
N PRO A 523 -9.34 -1.03 19.51
CA PRO A 523 -10.27 -1.98 20.09
C PRO A 523 -11.38 -2.43 19.13
N GLY A 524 -11.81 -1.56 18.21
CA GLY A 524 -12.76 -1.94 17.16
C GLY A 524 -12.18 -2.91 16.14
N ALA A 525 -10.89 -2.81 15.83
CA ALA A 525 -10.20 -3.70 14.88
C ALA A 525 -9.94 -5.08 15.48
N ASN A 526 -9.64 -5.17 16.76
CA ASN A 526 -9.37 -6.42 17.45
C ASN A 526 -10.61 -7.03 18.14
N HIS A 527 -11.79 -6.48 17.86
CA HIS A 527 -13.06 -6.95 18.43
C HIS A 527 -13.09 -6.97 19.96
N GLU A 528 -12.50 -5.96 20.60
CA GLU A 528 -12.44 -5.81 22.06
C GLU A 528 -11.78 -7.02 22.75
N ILE A 529 -10.74 -7.60 22.15
CA ILE A 529 -10.08 -8.83 22.66
C ILE A 529 -9.60 -8.67 24.10
N GLU A 530 -9.09 -7.49 24.49
CA GLU A 530 -8.69 -7.21 25.86
C GLU A 530 -9.85 -7.42 26.83
N ARG A 531 -11.00 -6.84 26.52
CA ARG A 531 -12.21 -6.95 27.35
C ARG A 531 -12.73 -8.37 27.45
N TYR A 532 -12.65 -9.09 26.34
CA TYR A 532 -13.03 -10.49 26.31
C TYR A 532 -12.15 -11.33 27.24
N LEU A 533 -10.84 -11.16 27.17
CA LEU A 533 -9.89 -11.89 28.01
C LEU A 533 -10.04 -11.51 29.50
N GLU A 534 -10.19 -10.23 29.83
CA GLU A 534 -10.38 -9.75 31.18
C GLU A 534 -11.66 -10.33 31.83
N LYS A 535 -12.77 -10.39 31.08
CA LYS A 535 -14.02 -11.06 31.53
C LYS A 535 -13.83 -12.54 31.80
N ASN A 536 -12.89 -13.19 31.12
CA ASN A 536 -12.55 -14.58 31.32
C ASN A 536 -11.44 -14.80 32.38
N GLY A 537 -11.10 -13.78 33.14
CA GLY A 537 -10.23 -13.88 34.29
C GLY A 537 -8.75 -13.73 34.02
N PHE A 538 -8.36 -13.09 32.92
CA PHE A 538 -6.96 -12.82 32.59
C PHE A 538 -6.56 -11.36 32.88
N GLU A 539 -5.26 -11.15 33.16
CA GLU A 539 -4.60 -9.83 33.14
C GLU A 539 -3.87 -9.67 31.80
N ILE A 540 -4.05 -8.54 31.15
CA ILE A 540 -3.47 -8.30 29.82
C ILE A 540 -2.11 -7.62 29.95
N ILE A 541 -1.16 -8.13 29.16
CA ILE A 541 0.13 -7.47 28.87
C ILE A 541 0.12 -7.14 27.39
N GLU A 542 0.43 -5.92 27.06
CA GLU A 542 0.52 -5.47 25.68
C GLU A 542 1.93 -4.96 25.36
N ALA A 543 2.31 -5.04 24.08
CA ALA A 543 3.54 -4.42 23.62
C ALA A 543 3.43 -2.90 23.75
N ARG A 544 4.49 -2.24 24.20
CA ARG A 544 4.55 -0.77 24.25
C ARG A 544 4.71 -0.19 22.85
N MET A 545 4.17 1.02 22.63
CA MET A 545 4.35 1.76 21.37
C MET A 545 5.80 2.15 21.12
#